data_0a852c112246aa0bd21d0ed6fa746feb
#
_entry.id   0a852c112246aa0bd21d0ed6fa746feb
#
_cell.length_a   1.000
_cell.length_b   1.000
_cell.length_c   1.000
_cell.angle_alpha   90.00
_cell.angle_beta   90.00
_cell.angle_gamma   90.00
#
_symmetry.space_group_name_H-M   'P 1'
#
loop_
_entity.id
_entity.type
_entity.pdbx_description
1 polymer ?
#
loop_
_entity_poly.entity_id
_entity_poly.type
_entity_poly.pdbx_seq_one_letter_code
_entity_poly.pdbx_strand_id
1 'polypeptide(L)'
;MRITRVAALAAAATLALGMTACGGDDADEGTGAGSKSFAAGSTMERLNKAQAIKIGTKFDQPGFGQKGLSGKPEGFDVEVAKIIVKELGIPEDKIEWVEAPSKVREDVIVNGTVDLVAATYTINDKRKERIAFAGPYYEAGQNIMVKKDEAAITGPDSFKDGAKKVCSVTGSTPAEEIKKHVKDVATQLVLFDTYDKCRDALKGGQVDAVTTDNVILLGYIAKDEASFKLAGENFTKEPYGLGVKKEDTDFRNFVNDTLEKAFADGSWKKAWDDTAGKFGAELGSAPTVNRY
;
A
#
# COMPACT_ATOMS: atom_id res chain seq x y z
N MET A 1 14.27 -49.31 66.60
CA MET A 1 15.04 -49.00 67.85
C MET A 1 14.95 -47.52 68.06
N ARG A 2 14.17 -47.12 69.01
CA ARG A 2 14.32 -46.02 69.99
C ARG A 2 14.51 -44.64 69.44
N ILE A 3 13.44 -43.72 69.52
CA ILE A 3 13.11 -42.96 70.75
C ILE A 3 13.99 -41.68 70.76
N THR A 4 13.59 -40.45 70.91
CA THR A 4 12.58 -39.67 71.70
C THR A 4 12.68 -38.23 71.28
N ARG A 5 11.56 -37.47 71.15
CA ARG A 5 11.01 -36.48 72.09
C ARG A 5 11.99 -35.35 72.46
N VAL A 6 11.61 -34.04 72.47
CA VAL A 6 10.53 -33.27 73.20
C VAL A 6 10.67 -31.83 72.75
N ALA A 7 9.68 -31.12 72.30
CA ALA A 7 8.80 -30.16 72.96
C ALA A 7 9.49 -28.94 73.63
N ALA A 8 9.09 -27.76 73.35
CA ALA A 8 8.25 -26.86 74.11
C ALA A 8 8.44 -25.40 73.65
N LEU A 9 7.36 -24.74 73.31
CA LEU A 9 6.71 -23.62 73.95
C LEU A 9 7.55 -22.37 74.24
N ALA A 10 7.17 -21.20 73.64
CA ALA A 10 6.48 -20.12 74.36
C ALA A 10 6.25 -18.91 73.46
N ALA A 11 5.09 -18.38 73.66
CA ALA A 11 4.50 -17.20 73.03
C ALA A 11 5.14 -15.89 73.49
N ALA A 12 5.04 -14.84 72.68
CA ALA A 12 4.69 -13.48 73.13
C ALA A 12 4.28 -12.60 71.97
N ALA A 13 3.10 -12.09 72.08
CA ALA A 13 2.52 -11.10 71.20
C ALA A 13 3.11 -9.70 71.46
N THR A 14 3.31 -8.90 70.44
CA THR A 14 3.19 -7.43 70.50
C THR A 14 2.70 -6.88 69.21
N LEU A 15 1.56 -6.18 69.28
CA LEU A 15 1.03 -5.30 68.28
C LEU A 15 1.96 -4.09 68.07
N ALA A 16 2.18 -3.70 66.80
CA ALA A 16 2.46 -2.33 66.48
C ALA A 16 1.86 -2.02 65.09
N LEU A 17 0.88 -1.13 65.08
CA LEU A 17 0.40 -0.47 63.88
C LEU A 17 1.52 0.39 63.26
N GLY A 18 1.63 0.33 61.93
CA GLY A 18 2.48 1.25 61.16
C GLY A 18 1.95 1.32 59.75
N MET A 19 1.26 2.43 59.47
CA MET A 19 0.79 2.84 58.12
C MET A 19 1.94 3.10 57.16
N THR A 20 1.50 3.17 55.92
CA THR A 20 2.01 3.89 54.72
C THR A 20 2.82 3.05 53.74
N ALA A 21 2.19 2.86 52.65
CA ALA A 21 2.33 3.62 51.41
C ALA A 21 3.34 3.16 50.42
N CYS A 22 2.83 2.91 49.23
CA CYS A 22 3.41 3.11 47.92
C CYS A 22 4.56 2.25 47.44
N GLY A 23 4.25 1.57 46.33
CA GLY A 23 5.13 1.54 45.17
C GLY A 23 6.13 0.39 45.15
N GLY A 24 5.75 -0.63 44.53
CA GLY A 24 6.65 -1.61 43.98
C GLY A 24 6.02 -2.09 42.68
N ASP A 25 6.39 -1.43 41.56
CA ASP A 25 6.12 -1.92 40.23
C ASP A 25 6.98 -3.21 40.05
N ASP A 26 6.38 -4.34 40.29
CA ASP A 26 6.87 -5.56 39.70
C ASP A 26 6.51 -5.52 38.23
N ALA A 27 7.48 -5.12 37.39
CA ALA A 27 7.42 -5.24 35.96
C ALA A 27 7.33 -6.73 35.60
N ASP A 28 6.10 -7.20 35.43
CA ASP A 28 5.80 -8.42 34.69
C ASP A 28 6.19 -8.16 33.25
N GLU A 29 7.37 -8.60 32.83
CA GLU A 29 7.75 -8.72 31.42
C GLU A 29 6.89 -9.80 30.74
N GLY A 30 5.58 -9.57 30.73
CA GLY A 30 4.66 -10.25 29.85
C GLY A 30 4.80 -9.68 28.45
N THR A 31 5.33 -10.45 27.51
CA THR A 31 5.28 -10.23 26.06
C THR A 31 3.83 -10.22 25.57
N GLY A 32 3.02 -9.33 26.09
CA GLY A 32 1.68 -9.02 25.61
C GLY A 32 1.79 -7.83 24.67
N ALA A 33 1.47 -7.99 23.39
CA ALA A 33 1.17 -6.87 22.50
C ALA A 33 0.15 -5.99 23.21
N GLY A 34 0.57 -4.81 23.69
CA GLY A 34 -0.27 -3.90 24.45
C GLY A 34 -1.53 -3.61 23.64
N SER A 35 -2.70 -3.92 24.18
CA SER A 35 -3.97 -3.67 23.51
C SER A 35 -4.08 -2.16 23.28
N LYS A 36 -3.98 -1.73 22.02
CA LYS A 36 -4.17 -0.34 21.65
C LYS A 36 -5.62 0.04 21.94
N SER A 37 -5.83 1.18 22.59
CA SER A 37 -7.15 1.70 22.86
C SER A 37 -7.51 2.73 21.79
N PHE A 38 -8.66 2.57 21.16
CA PHE A 38 -9.21 3.48 20.16
C PHE A 38 -10.55 4.06 20.64
N ALA A 39 -10.96 5.19 20.08
CA ALA A 39 -12.25 5.80 20.39
C ALA A 39 -13.40 4.82 20.12
N ALA A 40 -14.34 4.75 21.06
CA ALA A 40 -15.49 3.85 20.97
C ALA A 40 -16.31 4.11 19.70
N GLY A 41 -16.66 3.05 18.97
CA GLY A 41 -17.42 3.11 17.72
C GLY A 41 -16.61 3.51 16.48
N SER A 42 -15.30 3.79 16.61
CA SER A 42 -14.45 4.10 15.47
C SER A 42 -14.14 2.87 14.63
N THR A 43 -13.75 3.08 13.37
CA THR A 43 -13.27 2.02 12.49
C THR A 43 -12.03 1.34 13.07
N MET A 44 -11.13 2.11 13.70
CA MET A 44 -9.94 1.54 14.34
C MET A 44 -10.31 0.59 15.48
N GLU A 45 -11.28 0.95 16.33
CA GLU A 45 -11.76 0.07 17.40
C GLU A 45 -12.39 -1.21 16.84
N ARG A 46 -13.25 -1.07 15.83
CA ARG A 46 -13.90 -2.21 15.15
C ARG A 46 -12.88 -3.19 14.59
N LEU A 47 -11.88 -2.69 13.86
CA LEU A 47 -10.83 -3.50 13.23
C LEU A 47 -9.92 -4.13 14.28
N ASN A 48 -9.51 -3.38 15.30
CA ASN A 48 -8.69 -3.90 16.38
C ASN A 48 -9.40 -5.00 17.17
N LYS A 49 -10.69 -4.82 17.54
CA LYS A 49 -11.50 -5.85 18.20
C LYS A 49 -11.71 -7.09 17.34
N ALA A 50 -11.93 -6.92 16.03
CA ALA A 50 -12.10 -8.01 15.10
C ALA A 50 -10.79 -8.77 14.85
N GLN A 51 -9.62 -8.17 15.15
CA GLN A 51 -8.30 -8.69 14.81
C GLN A 51 -8.21 -9.12 13.35
N ALA A 52 -8.85 -8.38 12.43
CA ALA A 52 -8.91 -8.66 11.00
C ALA A 52 -9.16 -7.37 10.22
N ILE A 53 -8.58 -7.31 9.01
CA ILE A 53 -8.78 -6.19 8.07
C ILE A 53 -8.79 -6.72 6.64
N LYS A 54 -9.62 -6.12 5.77
CA LYS A 54 -9.66 -6.41 4.33
C LYS A 54 -8.99 -5.28 3.56
N ILE A 55 -7.98 -5.60 2.77
CA ILE A 55 -7.20 -4.62 2.03
C ILE A 55 -7.21 -4.93 0.54
N GLY A 56 -7.67 -3.95 -0.25
CA GLY A 56 -7.59 -3.99 -1.70
C GLY A 56 -6.19 -3.60 -2.18
N THR A 57 -5.60 -4.44 -3.03
CA THR A 57 -4.30 -4.16 -3.65
C THR A 57 -4.21 -4.71 -5.06
N LYS A 58 -3.14 -4.38 -5.79
CA LYS A 58 -2.85 -4.97 -7.10
C LYS A 58 -2.26 -6.36 -6.94
N PHE A 59 -2.48 -7.22 -7.94
CA PHE A 59 -1.89 -8.55 -7.99
C PHE A 59 -0.95 -8.75 -9.20
N ASP A 60 -0.85 -7.74 -10.06
CA ASP A 60 -0.15 -7.77 -11.34
C ASP A 60 1.11 -6.91 -11.41
N GLN A 61 1.40 -6.06 -10.40
CA GLN A 61 2.43 -5.01 -10.49
C GLN A 61 3.72 -5.39 -9.72
N PRO A 62 4.80 -5.79 -10.40
CA PRO A 62 6.08 -6.07 -9.76
C PRO A 62 6.59 -4.89 -8.94
N GLY A 63 7.04 -5.13 -7.72
CA GLY A 63 7.55 -4.12 -6.82
C GLY A 63 6.50 -3.36 -6.02
N PHE A 64 5.22 -3.36 -6.41
CA PHE A 64 4.13 -2.63 -5.73
C PHE A 64 3.06 -3.56 -5.14
N GLY A 65 2.40 -4.34 -5.96
CA GLY A 65 1.40 -5.32 -5.55
C GLY A 65 1.39 -6.46 -6.57
N GLN A 66 2.21 -7.47 -6.34
CA GLN A 66 2.29 -8.65 -7.19
C GLN A 66 2.00 -9.91 -6.38
N LYS A 67 1.01 -10.69 -6.80
CA LYS A 67 0.73 -11.99 -6.20
C LYS A 67 1.61 -13.05 -6.87
N GLY A 68 2.58 -13.53 -6.11
CA GLY A 68 3.49 -14.59 -6.54
C GLY A 68 2.98 -15.99 -6.21
N LEU A 69 3.87 -16.98 -6.31
CA LEU A 69 3.60 -18.40 -6.04
C LEU A 69 3.20 -18.66 -4.58
N SER A 70 3.58 -17.79 -3.64
CA SER A 70 3.18 -17.87 -2.22
C SER A 70 1.67 -17.71 -2.02
N GLY A 71 0.95 -17.20 -3.03
CA GLY A 71 -0.48 -16.85 -2.94
C GLY A 71 -0.77 -15.56 -2.17
N LYS A 72 0.26 -14.91 -1.60
CA LYS A 72 0.16 -13.59 -0.95
C LYS A 72 0.72 -12.51 -1.87
N PRO A 73 0.14 -11.30 -1.88
CA PRO A 73 0.73 -10.18 -2.61
C PRO A 73 1.98 -9.67 -1.87
N GLU A 74 2.92 -9.12 -2.65
CA GLU A 74 4.18 -8.55 -2.19
C GLU A 74 4.43 -7.24 -2.93
N GLY A 75 5.14 -6.29 -2.30
CA GLY A 75 5.53 -5.03 -2.90
C GLY A 75 5.30 -3.84 -1.99
N PHE A 76 5.63 -2.65 -2.48
CA PHE A 76 5.65 -1.42 -1.69
C PHE A 76 4.26 -1.04 -1.14
N ASP A 77 3.21 -1.14 -1.95
CA ASP A 77 1.83 -0.90 -1.50
C ASP A 77 1.44 -1.85 -0.36
N VAL A 78 1.88 -3.10 -0.48
CA VAL A 78 1.62 -4.15 0.52
C VAL A 78 2.33 -3.83 1.82
N GLU A 79 3.61 -3.43 1.77
CA GLU A 79 4.38 -3.07 2.96
C GLU A 79 3.86 -1.78 3.62
N VAL A 80 3.47 -0.76 2.84
CA VAL A 80 2.81 0.44 3.36
C VAL A 80 1.50 0.08 4.08
N ALA A 81 0.69 -0.80 3.50
CA ALA A 81 -0.53 -1.26 4.15
C ALA A 81 -0.24 -2.04 5.44
N LYS A 82 0.80 -2.87 5.49
CA LYS A 82 1.23 -3.59 6.71
C LYS A 82 1.66 -2.63 7.81
N ILE A 83 2.30 -1.50 7.49
CA ILE A 83 2.62 -0.45 8.48
C ILE A 83 1.35 0.05 9.17
N ILE A 84 0.27 0.31 8.40
CA ILE A 84 -1.02 0.74 8.94
C ILE A 84 -1.64 -0.36 9.83
N VAL A 85 -1.59 -1.61 9.36
CA VAL A 85 -2.14 -2.77 10.08
C VAL A 85 -1.43 -3.00 11.41
N LYS A 86 -0.11 -2.88 11.44
CA LYS A 86 0.69 -2.95 12.66
C LYS A 86 0.30 -1.85 13.65
N GLU A 87 0.06 -0.64 13.17
CA GLU A 87 -0.37 0.47 14.03
C GLU A 87 -1.81 0.27 14.54
N LEU A 88 -2.66 -0.47 13.84
CA LEU A 88 -3.96 -0.94 14.36
C LEU A 88 -3.84 -2.04 15.42
N GLY A 89 -2.66 -2.63 15.62
CA GLY A 89 -2.47 -3.76 16.52
C GLY A 89 -3.03 -5.08 15.99
N ILE A 90 -3.09 -5.24 14.66
CA ILE A 90 -3.59 -6.44 13.99
C ILE A 90 -2.39 -7.25 13.46
N PRO A 91 -2.33 -8.58 13.68
CA PRO A 91 -1.30 -9.42 13.11
C PRO A 91 -1.36 -9.46 11.57
N GLU A 92 -0.22 -9.51 10.89
CA GLU A 92 -0.15 -9.50 9.42
C GLU A 92 -0.84 -10.72 8.77
N ASP A 93 -0.88 -11.86 9.45
CA ASP A 93 -1.57 -13.06 8.98
C ASP A 93 -3.11 -12.93 9.00
N LYS A 94 -3.63 -11.89 9.61
CA LYS A 94 -5.05 -11.52 9.68
C LYS A 94 -5.48 -10.51 8.61
N ILE A 95 -4.59 -10.18 7.68
CA ILE A 95 -4.94 -9.37 6.51
C ILE A 95 -5.58 -10.27 5.45
N GLU A 96 -6.82 -9.96 5.08
CA GLU A 96 -7.46 -10.51 3.89
C GLU A 96 -7.15 -9.62 2.69
N TRP A 97 -6.32 -10.11 1.78
CA TRP A 97 -5.95 -9.39 0.56
C TRP A 97 -6.99 -9.62 -0.54
N VAL A 98 -7.54 -8.53 -1.06
CA VAL A 98 -8.53 -8.53 -2.15
C VAL A 98 -7.91 -7.89 -3.38
N GLU A 99 -8.04 -8.55 -4.54
CA GLU A 99 -7.59 -7.97 -5.78
C GLU A 99 -8.44 -6.74 -6.14
N ALA A 100 -7.80 -5.59 -6.36
CA ALA A 100 -8.45 -4.32 -6.66
C ALA A 100 -7.93 -3.69 -7.97
N PRO A 101 -8.33 -4.21 -9.14
CA PRO A 101 -8.04 -3.58 -10.42
C PRO A 101 -8.54 -2.15 -10.48
N SER A 102 -7.89 -1.31 -11.32
CA SER A 102 -8.14 0.14 -11.32
C SER A 102 -9.61 0.54 -11.46
N LYS A 103 -10.38 -0.21 -12.24
CA LYS A 103 -11.80 0.09 -12.51
C LYS A 103 -12.76 -0.15 -11.34
N VAL A 104 -12.35 -0.89 -10.31
CA VAL A 104 -13.25 -1.28 -9.20
C VAL A 104 -12.85 -0.70 -7.85
N ARG A 105 -11.71 0.02 -7.76
CA ARG A 105 -11.15 0.48 -6.46
C ARG A 105 -12.12 1.34 -5.66
N GLU A 106 -12.82 2.26 -6.31
CA GLU A 106 -13.83 3.10 -5.67
C GLU A 106 -15.02 2.25 -5.18
N ASP A 107 -15.48 1.30 -5.99
CA ASP A 107 -16.67 0.48 -5.66
C ASP A 107 -16.41 -0.44 -4.47
N VAL A 108 -15.23 -1.08 -4.38
CA VAL A 108 -14.92 -1.98 -3.26
C VAL A 108 -14.80 -1.25 -1.93
N ILE A 109 -14.41 0.05 -1.95
CA ILE A 109 -14.41 0.92 -0.77
C ILE A 109 -15.83 1.34 -0.39
N VAL A 110 -16.59 1.88 -1.35
CA VAL A 110 -17.96 2.38 -1.13
C VAL A 110 -18.86 1.27 -0.61
N ASN A 111 -18.78 0.08 -1.21
CA ASN A 111 -19.58 -1.08 -0.82
C ASN A 111 -19.10 -1.77 0.47
N GLY A 112 -17.96 -1.35 1.04
CA GLY A 112 -17.40 -1.97 2.24
C GLY A 112 -16.86 -3.38 2.01
N THR A 113 -16.53 -3.73 0.77
CA THR A 113 -15.86 -5.00 0.43
C THR A 113 -14.46 -5.04 1.02
N VAL A 114 -13.80 -3.87 1.11
CA VAL A 114 -12.52 -3.66 1.78
C VAL A 114 -12.59 -2.48 2.74
N ASP A 115 -11.71 -2.47 3.71
CA ASP A 115 -11.56 -1.38 4.69
C ASP A 115 -10.58 -0.30 4.18
N LEU A 116 -9.58 -0.71 3.40
CA LEU A 116 -8.50 0.13 2.87
C LEU A 116 -8.12 -0.33 1.46
N VAL A 117 -7.69 0.58 0.59
CA VAL A 117 -7.06 0.26 -0.70
C VAL A 117 -5.66 0.85 -0.78
N ALA A 118 -4.65 0.01 -1.00
CA ALA A 118 -3.26 0.36 -1.32
C ALA A 118 -2.91 -0.29 -2.67
N ALA A 119 -2.96 0.48 -3.77
CA ALA A 119 -2.97 -0.10 -5.11
C ALA A 119 -2.47 0.87 -6.19
N THR A 120 -1.26 1.49 -6.00
CA THR A 120 -0.75 2.56 -6.88
C THR A 120 -1.86 3.56 -7.20
N TYR A 121 -2.47 4.11 -6.16
CA TYR A 121 -3.78 4.75 -6.27
C TYR A 121 -3.66 6.27 -6.31
N THR A 122 -3.52 6.83 -7.51
CA THR A 122 -3.42 8.27 -7.72
C THR A 122 -4.57 9.04 -7.10
N ILE A 123 -4.24 9.97 -6.24
CA ILE A 123 -5.16 10.94 -5.64
C ILE A 123 -5.59 11.93 -6.72
N ASN A 124 -6.89 12.08 -6.95
CA ASN A 124 -7.44 13.14 -7.79
C ASN A 124 -8.86 13.52 -7.34
N ASP A 125 -9.34 14.69 -7.80
CA ASP A 125 -10.61 15.25 -7.32
C ASP A 125 -11.82 14.40 -7.72
N LYS A 126 -11.81 13.81 -8.93
CA LYS A 126 -12.89 12.92 -9.39
C LYS A 126 -13.07 11.71 -8.46
N ARG A 127 -11.97 11.11 -7.99
CA ARG A 127 -12.02 9.98 -7.03
C ARG A 127 -12.47 10.45 -5.65
N LYS A 128 -12.05 11.67 -5.22
CA LYS A 128 -12.49 12.28 -3.96
C LYS A 128 -14.00 12.57 -3.88
N GLU A 129 -14.69 12.62 -5.01
CA GLU A 129 -16.15 12.70 -5.01
C GLU A 129 -16.81 11.47 -4.39
N ARG A 130 -16.15 10.30 -4.46
CA ARG A 130 -16.69 9.00 -4.05
C ARG A 130 -16.06 8.43 -2.79
N ILE A 131 -14.76 8.65 -2.59
CA ILE A 131 -13.96 8.11 -1.49
C ILE A 131 -13.06 9.20 -0.89
N ALA A 132 -12.42 8.91 0.22
CA ALA A 132 -11.35 9.74 0.76
C ALA A 132 -9.98 9.07 0.57
N PHE A 133 -8.92 9.89 0.60
CA PHE A 133 -7.54 9.43 0.53
C PHE A 133 -6.76 9.90 1.77
N ALA A 134 -5.94 9.02 2.30
CA ALA A 134 -4.82 9.36 3.16
C ALA A 134 -3.53 9.38 2.34
N GLY A 135 -2.58 10.21 2.71
CA GLY A 135 -1.32 10.41 2.01
C GLY A 135 -1.21 11.76 1.31
N PRO A 136 -0.39 11.88 0.26
CA PRO A 136 0.28 10.81 -0.48
C PRO A 136 1.37 10.09 0.30
N TYR A 137 1.68 8.85 -0.11
CA TYR A 137 2.83 8.10 0.40
C TYR A 137 3.95 7.91 -0.64
N TYR A 138 3.69 8.26 -1.91
CA TYR A 138 4.64 8.24 -3.01
C TYR A 138 4.19 9.20 -4.11
N GLU A 139 5.10 9.71 -4.92
CA GLU A 139 4.80 10.49 -6.12
C GLU A 139 5.45 9.83 -7.34
N ALA A 140 4.62 9.23 -8.19
CA ALA A 140 5.01 8.67 -9.48
C ALA A 140 4.79 9.68 -10.61
N GLY A 141 5.17 9.29 -11.83
CA GLY A 141 4.84 10.03 -13.05
C GLY A 141 4.52 9.06 -14.18
N GLN A 142 3.54 9.36 -15.01
CA GLN A 142 3.23 8.54 -16.17
C GLN A 142 4.38 8.57 -17.17
N ASN A 143 4.70 7.38 -17.72
CA ASN A 143 5.72 7.19 -18.74
C ASN A 143 5.24 6.16 -19.78
N ILE A 144 6.11 5.80 -20.70
CA ILE A 144 5.83 4.87 -21.79
C ILE A 144 6.89 3.77 -21.76
N MET A 145 6.46 2.52 -21.87
CA MET A 145 7.32 1.36 -22.09
C MET A 145 7.14 0.86 -23.51
N VAL A 146 8.26 0.60 -24.17
CA VAL A 146 8.34 0.08 -25.55
C VAL A 146 9.25 -1.13 -25.62
N LYS A 147 9.23 -1.82 -26.76
CA LYS A 147 10.24 -2.85 -27.05
C LYS A 147 11.64 -2.24 -27.08
N LYS A 148 12.65 -3.03 -26.76
CA LYS A 148 14.05 -2.59 -26.64
C LYS A 148 14.59 -1.91 -27.89
N ASP A 149 14.19 -2.39 -29.06
CA ASP A 149 14.60 -1.90 -30.40
C ASP A 149 13.73 -0.77 -30.96
N GLU A 150 12.59 -0.44 -30.31
CA GLU A 150 11.73 0.67 -30.73
C GLU A 150 12.46 2.02 -30.54
N ALA A 151 12.56 2.82 -31.60
CA ALA A 151 13.24 4.11 -31.59
C ALA A 151 12.33 5.29 -32.02
N ALA A 152 11.16 4.99 -32.60
CA ALA A 152 10.27 6.04 -33.12
C ALA A 152 9.38 6.64 -32.02
N ILE A 153 9.11 5.87 -30.95
CA ILE A 153 8.31 6.37 -29.80
C ILE A 153 9.29 6.98 -28.78
N THR A 154 9.23 8.31 -28.64
CA THR A 154 10.08 9.10 -27.73
C THR A 154 9.31 9.86 -26.67
N GLY A 155 8.00 9.71 -26.63
CA GLY A 155 7.10 10.39 -25.69
C GLY A 155 5.64 10.30 -26.12
N PRO A 156 4.71 10.91 -25.37
CA PRO A 156 3.28 10.80 -25.64
C PRO A 156 2.88 11.39 -27.00
N ASP A 157 3.59 12.38 -27.50
CA ASP A 157 3.30 13.01 -28.78
C ASP A 157 3.57 12.10 -29.99
N SER A 158 4.29 11.00 -29.81
CA SER A 158 4.52 10.00 -30.85
C SER A 158 3.25 9.27 -31.32
N PHE A 159 2.13 9.45 -30.64
CA PHE A 159 0.85 8.83 -31.01
C PHE A 159 -0.07 9.77 -31.81
N LYS A 160 0.30 11.05 -32.00
CA LYS A 160 -0.55 12.06 -32.66
C LYS A 160 -0.74 11.82 -34.16
N ASP A 161 0.15 11.07 -34.81
CA ASP A 161 0.05 10.74 -36.23
C ASP A 161 -0.98 9.64 -36.53
N GLY A 162 -1.35 8.84 -35.55
CA GLY A 162 -2.31 7.74 -35.68
C GLY A 162 -1.69 6.39 -36.06
N ALA A 163 -0.36 6.31 -36.25
CA ALA A 163 0.30 5.09 -36.73
C ALA A 163 0.54 4.06 -35.64
N LYS A 164 0.70 4.49 -34.40
CA LYS A 164 1.08 3.65 -33.25
C LYS A 164 -0.06 3.36 -32.32
N LYS A 165 -0.10 2.13 -31.76
CA LYS A 165 -1.07 1.70 -30.76
C LYS A 165 -0.44 1.68 -29.37
N VAL A 166 -1.18 2.13 -28.38
CA VAL A 166 -0.75 2.15 -26.97
C VAL A 166 -1.74 1.40 -26.12
N CYS A 167 -1.23 0.62 -25.16
CA CYS A 167 -2.03 -0.08 -24.16
C CYS A 167 -2.01 0.65 -22.83
N SER A 168 -3.15 0.67 -22.14
CA SER A 168 -3.27 1.06 -20.75
C SER A 168 -4.39 0.27 -20.06
N VAL A 169 -4.71 0.60 -18.81
CA VAL A 169 -5.67 -0.15 -17.99
C VAL A 169 -6.94 0.66 -17.77
N THR A 170 -8.09 0.01 -17.95
CA THR A 170 -9.42 0.60 -17.73
C THR A 170 -9.53 1.18 -16.31
N GLY A 171 -9.96 2.46 -16.20
CA GLY A 171 -10.15 3.16 -14.91
C GLY A 171 -8.87 3.72 -14.30
N SER A 172 -7.73 3.63 -15.00
CA SER A 172 -6.47 4.28 -14.59
C SER A 172 -6.41 5.73 -15.04
N THR A 173 -5.67 6.58 -14.31
CA THR A 173 -5.32 7.95 -14.73
C THR A 173 -4.48 7.95 -16.01
N PRO A 174 -3.49 7.05 -16.18
CA PRO A 174 -2.76 6.94 -17.44
C PRO A 174 -3.63 6.65 -18.66
N ALA A 175 -4.68 5.83 -18.52
CA ALA A 175 -5.61 5.58 -19.64
C ALA A 175 -6.40 6.83 -20.04
N GLU A 176 -6.79 7.65 -19.07
CA GLU A 176 -7.48 8.91 -19.35
C GLU A 176 -6.53 9.96 -19.95
N GLU A 177 -5.30 10.05 -19.45
CA GLU A 177 -4.33 11.03 -19.94
C GLU A 177 -3.91 10.76 -21.38
N ILE A 178 -3.59 9.50 -21.72
CA ILE A 178 -3.11 9.18 -23.07
C ILE A 178 -4.14 9.45 -24.16
N LYS A 179 -5.44 9.53 -23.83
CA LYS A 179 -6.49 9.92 -24.79
C LYS A 179 -6.26 11.30 -25.40
N LYS A 180 -5.55 12.19 -24.71
CA LYS A 180 -5.21 13.54 -25.17
C LYS A 180 -4.07 13.55 -26.20
N HIS A 181 -3.33 12.44 -26.30
CA HIS A 181 -2.13 12.31 -27.11
C HIS A 181 -2.31 11.39 -28.33
N VAL A 182 -3.39 10.62 -28.40
CA VAL A 182 -3.71 9.80 -29.56
C VAL A 182 -4.57 10.57 -30.56
N LYS A 183 -4.43 10.27 -31.85
CA LYS A 183 -5.25 10.87 -32.91
C LYS A 183 -6.67 10.31 -32.91
N ASP A 184 -6.79 9.01 -32.70
CA ASP A 184 -8.07 8.30 -32.65
C ASP A 184 -8.05 7.26 -31.52
N VAL A 185 -8.82 7.54 -30.48
CA VAL A 185 -8.91 6.67 -29.29
C VAL A 185 -9.40 5.27 -29.64
N ALA A 186 -10.36 5.14 -30.57
CA ALA A 186 -10.98 3.87 -30.88
C ALA A 186 -10.02 2.87 -31.56
N THR A 187 -9.07 3.39 -32.34
CA THR A 187 -8.14 2.56 -33.11
C THR A 187 -6.77 2.41 -32.47
N GLN A 188 -6.35 3.39 -31.65
CA GLN A 188 -5.00 3.43 -31.09
C GLN A 188 -4.92 3.01 -29.64
N LEU A 189 -5.97 3.22 -28.82
CA LEU A 189 -5.93 2.90 -27.40
C LEU A 189 -6.54 1.51 -27.15
N VAL A 190 -5.70 0.58 -26.69
CA VAL A 190 -6.11 -0.74 -26.24
C VAL A 190 -6.20 -0.75 -24.72
N LEU A 191 -7.32 -1.21 -24.18
CA LEU A 191 -7.55 -1.23 -22.73
C LEU A 191 -7.74 -2.67 -22.24
N PHE A 192 -6.95 -3.05 -21.22
CA PHE A 192 -7.14 -4.28 -20.45
C PHE A 192 -7.52 -3.98 -18.99
N ASP A 193 -7.74 -5.02 -18.20
CA ASP A 193 -8.04 -4.91 -16.78
C ASP A 193 -6.76 -4.78 -15.92
N THR A 194 -5.63 -5.31 -16.43
CA THR A 194 -4.34 -5.40 -15.72
C THR A 194 -3.17 -5.05 -16.66
N TYR A 195 -2.05 -4.56 -16.09
CA TYR A 195 -0.88 -4.16 -16.88
C TYR A 195 -0.02 -5.32 -17.37
N ASP A 196 -0.07 -6.48 -16.74
CA ASP A 196 0.57 -7.69 -17.26
C ASP A 196 0.01 -8.09 -18.63
N LYS A 197 -1.31 -7.93 -18.86
CA LYS A 197 -1.92 -8.12 -20.19
C LYS A 197 -1.44 -7.10 -21.20
N CYS A 198 -1.26 -5.83 -20.79
CA CYS A 198 -0.65 -4.81 -21.65
C CYS A 198 0.79 -5.14 -22.01
N ARG A 199 1.61 -5.58 -21.04
CA ARG A 199 2.99 -6.05 -21.28
C ARG A 199 3.02 -7.22 -22.26
N ASP A 200 2.13 -8.19 -22.11
CA ASP A 200 2.06 -9.36 -23.00
C ASP A 200 1.63 -8.95 -24.41
N ALA A 201 0.67 -8.02 -24.54
CA ALA A 201 0.27 -7.45 -25.82
C ALA A 201 1.43 -6.70 -26.52
N LEU A 202 2.25 -5.95 -25.76
CA LEU A 202 3.46 -5.30 -26.28
C LEU A 202 4.49 -6.33 -26.72
N LYS A 203 4.77 -7.35 -25.90
CA LYS A 203 5.70 -8.42 -26.22
C LYS A 203 5.27 -9.17 -27.48
N GLY A 204 3.98 -9.46 -27.62
CA GLY A 204 3.37 -10.12 -28.76
C GLY A 204 3.21 -9.24 -30.02
N GLY A 205 3.49 -7.93 -29.94
CA GLY A 205 3.36 -7.00 -31.05
C GLY A 205 1.92 -6.61 -31.42
N GLN A 206 0.98 -6.81 -30.51
CA GLN A 206 -0.41 -6.35 -30.68
C GLN A 206 -0.57 -4.84 -30.46
N VAL A 207 0.34 -4.26 -29.67
CA VAL A 207 0.49 -2.82 -29.44
C VAL A 207 1.96 -2.43 -29.55
N ASP A 208 2.23 -1.15 -29.80
CA ASP A 208 3.58 -0.61 -29.94
C ASP A 208 4.14 -0.11 -28.61
N ALA A 209 3.28 0.19 -27.64
CA ALA A 209 3.67 0.72 -26.34
C ALA A 209 2.69 0.33 -25.24
N VAL A 210 3.17 0.42 -23.98
CA VAL A 210 2.35 0.42 -22.76
C VAL A 210 2.58 1.73 -22.04
N THR A 211 1.51 2.39 -21.57
CA THR A 211 1.63 3.59 -20.78
C THR A 211 0.96 3.43 -19.42
N THR A 212 1.72 3.74 -18.38
CA THR A 212 1.32 3.85 -16.99
C THR A 212 2.43 4.56 -16.21
N ASP A 213 2.35 4.54 -14.88
CA ASP A 213 3.33 5.16 -14.02
C ASP A 213 4.70 4.50 -14.17
N ASN A 214 5.74 5.32 -14.24
CA ASN A 214 7.11 4.91 -14.50
C ASN A 214 7.57 3.74 -13.61
N VAL A 215 7.21 3.77 -12.35
CA VAL A 215 7.62 2.76 -11.36
C VAL A 215 6.98 1.38 -11.62
N ILE A 216 5.76 1.35 -12.17
CA ILE A 216 5.09 0.11 -12.59
C ILE A 216 5.82 -0.45 -13.82
N LEU A 217 6.15 0.42 -14.78
CA LEU A 217 6.90 0.03 -15.99
C LEU A 217 8.29 -0.50 -15.64
N LEU A 218 9.00 0.16 -14.71
CA LEU A 218 10.31 -0.30 -14.25
C LEU A 218 10.24 -1.70 -13.63
N GLY A 219 9.17 -2.00 -12.89
CA GLY A 219 8.94 -3.34 -12.36
C GLY A 219 8.83 -4.42 -13.47
N TYR A 220 8.15 -4.13 -14.57
CA TYR A 220 8.10 -5.04 -15.73
C TYR A 220 9.40 -5.11 -16.50
N ILE A 221 10.07 -3.97 -16.69
CA ILE A 221 11.38 -3.91 -17.37
C ILE A 221 12.41 -4.74 -16.60
N ALA A 222 12.49 -4.60 -15.28
CA ALA A 222 13.44 -5.37 -14.47
C ALA A 222 13.19 -6.90 -14.51
N LYS A 223 11.97 -7.33 -14.84
CA LYS A 223 11.65 -8.75 -15.07
C LYS A 223 12.05 -9.24 -16.47
N ASP A 224 12.22 -8.34 -17.44
CA ASP A 224 12.56 -8.67 -18.84
C ASP A 224 13.32 -7.52 -19.52
N GLU A 225 14.51 -7.20 -19.00
CA GLU A 225 15.36 -6.09 -19.46
C GLU A 225 15.82 -6.22 -20.92
N ALA A 226 15.86 -7.44 -21.43
CA ALA A 226 16.22 -7.71 -22.82
C ALA A 226 15.11 -7.28 -23.78
N SER A 227 13.85 -7.29 -23.35
CA SER A 227 12.70 -7.03 -24.21
C SER A 227 12.22 -5.59 -24.20
N PHE A 228 12.40 -4.86 -23.08
CA PHE A 228 11.73 -3.57 -22.87
C PHE A 228 12.66 -2.46 -22.40
N LYS A 229 12.23 -1.21 -22.64
CA LYS A 229 12.83 0.01 -22.11
C LYS A 229 11.75 1.08 -21.90
N LEU A 230 12.06 2.10 -21.09
CA LEU A 230 11.29 3.35 -21.05
C LEU A 230 11.57 4.18 -22.31
N ALA A 231 10.59 5.00 -22.70
CA ALA A 231 10.68 5.91 -23.84
C ALA A 231 10.25 7.34 -23.41
N GLY A 232 11.23 8.24 -23.38
CA GLY A 232 11.02 9.63 -22.95
C GLY A 232 10.98 9.83 -21.45
N GLU A 233 10.54 11.00 -21.04
CA GLU A 233 10.46 11.44 -19.66
C GLU A 233 9.05 11.22 -19.09
N ASN A 234 8.92 11.32 -17.76
CA ASN A 234 7.62 11.36 -17.12
C ASN A 234 6.85 12.62 -17.54
N PHE A 235 5.57 12.48 -17.89
CA PHE A 235 4.76 13.58 -18.40
C PHE A 235 3.53 13.93 -17.56
N THR A 236 3.33 13.25 -16.42
CA THR A 236 2.34 13.60 -15.40
C THR A 236 2.93 13.54 -13.99
N LYS A 237 2.11 13.93 -13.01
CA LYS A 237 2.35 13.66 -11.58
C LYS A 237 1.23 12.78 -11.06
N GLU A 238 1.61 11.67 -10.42
CA GLU A 238 0.70 10.65 -9.94
C GLU A 238 0.95 10.43 -8.43
N PRO A 239 0.39 11.28 -7.55
CA PRO A 239 0.53 11.11 -6.10
C PRO A 239 -0.29 9.91 -5.62
N TYR A 240 0.37 8.90 -5.05
CA TYR A 240 -0.30 7.71 -4.54
C TYR A 240 -0.81 7.90 -3.12
N GLY A 241 -2.09 7.60 -2.91
CA GLY A 241 -2.73 7.59 -1.60
C GLY A 241 -3.37 6.26 -1.25
N LEU A 242 -3.71 6.14 0.02
CA LEU A 242 -4.47 5.03 0.56
C LEU A 242 -5.96 5.41 0.55
N GLY A 243 -6.77 4.63 -0.19
CA GLY A 243 -8.21 4.88 -0.31
C GLY A 243 -8.97 4.33 0.90
N VAL A 244 -9.86 5.15 1.46
CA VAL A 244 -10.75 4.80 2.59
C VAL A 244 -12.16 5.33 2.31
N LYS A 245 -13.14 4.92 3.11
CA LYS A 245 -14.51 5.47 3.00
C LYS A 245 -14.50 6.99 3.14
N LYS A 246 -15.32 7.65 2.34
CA LYS A 246 -15.33 9.12 2.22
C LYS A 246 -15.61 9.82 3.55
N GLU A 247 -16.56 9.33 4.30
CA GLU A 247 -17.03 9.92 5.55
C GLU A 247 -16.20 9.53 6.78
N ASP A 248 -15.27 8.58 6.62
CA ASP A 248 -14.44 8.06 7.72
C ASP A 248 -13.21 8.93 7.96
N THR A 249 -13.45 10.16 8.40
CA THR A 249 -12.38 11.14 8.65
C THR A 249 -11.42 10.68 9.74
N ASP A 250 -11.92 10.00 10.77
CA ASP A 250 -11.08 9.53 11.87
C ASP A 250 -10.11 8.45 11.41
N PHE A 251 -10.58 7.48 10.62
CA PHE A 251 -9.71 6.45 10.06
C PHE A 251 -8.71 7.05 9.05
N ARG A 252 -9.14 7.99 8.21
CA ARG A 252 -8.24 8.73 7.32
C ARG A 252 -7.13 9.45 8.09
N ASN A 253 -7.48 10.15 9.18
CA ASN A 253 -6.51 10.85 10.01
C ASN A 253 -5.54 9.89 10.68
N PHE A 254 -6.04 8.79 11.24
CA PHE A 254 -5.20 7.72 11.79
C PHE A 254 -4.19 7.19 10.75
N VAL A 255 -4.64 6.94 9.51
CA VAL A 255 -3.76 6.48 8.42
C VAL A 255 -2.72 7.56 8.08
N ASN A 256 -3.12 8.83 8.03
CA ASN A 256 -2.20 9.95 7.80
C ASN A 256 -1.14 10.07 8.90
N ASP A 257 -1.54 10.00 10.18
CA ASP A 257 -0.62 10.06 11.33
C ASP A 257 0.38 8.90 11.28
N THR A 258 -0.11 7.72 10.91
CA THR A 258 0.73 6.53 10.74
C THR A 258 1.75 6.68 9.61
N LEU A 259 1.35 7.27 8.47
CA LEU A 259 2.26 7.56 7.37
C LEU A 259 3.35 8.56 7.78
N GLU A 260 2.98 9.67 8.44
CA GLU A 260 3.95 10.66 8.92
C GLU A 260 4.94 10.05 9.92
N LYS A 261 4.46 9.19 10.83
CA LYS A 261 5.31 8.41 11.72
C LYS A 261 6.27 7.50 10.94
N ALA A 262 5.77 6.78 9.93
CA ALA A 262 6.58 5.90 9.09
C ALA A 262 7.64 6.65 8.27
N PHE A 263 7.37 7.88 7.85
CA PHE A 263 8.34 8.77 7.22
C PHE A 263 9.45 9.17 8.20
N ALA A 264 9.08 9.46 9.44
CA ALA A 264 10.01 9.91 10.47
C ALA A 264 10.88 8.77 11.04
N ASP A 265 10.33 7.57 11.22
CA ASP A 265 11.03 6.42 11.82
C ASP A 265 11.79 5.56 10.80
N GLY A 266 11.64 5.87 9.50
CA GLY A 266 12.33 5.18 8.41
C GLY A 266 11.67 3.86 7.96
N SER A 267 10.57 3.43 8.57
CA SER A 267 9.87 2.19 8.17
C SER A 267 9.33 2.28 6.74
N TRP A 268 8.88 3.46 6.29
CA TRP A 268 8.49 3.73 4.92
C TRP A 268 9.66 3.56 3.93
N LYS A 269 10.84 4.13 4.27
CA LYS A 269 12.04 3.95 3.44
C LYS A 269 12.47 2.49 3.38
N LYS A 270 12.41 1.79 4.50
CA LYS A 270 12.71 0.35 4.54
C LYS A 270 11.76 -0.45 3.67
N ALA A 271 10.46 -0.15 3.71
CA ALA A 271 9.46 -0.79 2.85
C ALA A 271 9.80 -0.63 1.37
N TRP A 272 10.27 0.56 0.97
CA TRP A 272 10.74 0.82 -0.39
C TRP A 272 11.99 0.03 -0.74
N ASP A 273 13.04 0.11 0.08
CA ASP A 273 14.33 -0.54 -0.16
C ASP A 273 14.17 -2.07 -0.31
N ASP A 274 13.22 -2.64 0.45
CA ASP A 274 12.94 -4.07 0.42
C ASP A 274 12.10 -4.51 -0.80
N THR A 275 11.47 -3.57 -1.51
CA THR A 275 10.48 -3.85 -2.57
C THR A 275 10.79 -3.10 -3.87
N ALA A 276 10.11 -2.00 -4.15
CA ALA A 276 10.17 -1.25 -5.41
C ALA A 276 11.56 -0.68 -5.71
N GLY A 277 12.35 -0.34 -4.70
CA GLY A 277 13.73 0.13 -4.86
C GLY A 277 14.64 -0.88 -5.56
N LYS A 278 14.34 -2.18 -5.46
CA LYS A 278 15.09 -3.24 -6.16
C LYS A 278 14.93 -3.24 -7.67
N PHE A 279 13.96 -2.51 -8.19
CA PHE A 279 13.63 -2.42 -9.61
C PHE A 279 14.14 -1.13 -10.27
N GLY A 280 15.08 -0.42 -9.63
CA GLY A 280 15.70 0.78 -10.18
C GLY A 280 14.83 2.03 -10.16
N ALA A 281 13.72 2.00 -9.43
CA ALA A 281 12.91 3.19 -9.18
C ALA A 281 13.53 4.05 -8.07
N GLU A 282 13.38 5.38 -8.17
CA GLU A 282 13.84 6.31 -7.14
C GLU A 282 12.74 6.59 -6.14
N LEU A 283 13.08 6.60 -4.85
CA LEU A 283 12.13 6.89 -3.78
C LEU A 283 11.75 8.37 -3.72
N GLY A 284 12.73 9.25 -3.92
CA GLY A 284 12.58 10.66 -3.65
C GLY A 284 12.51 10.99 -2.15
N SER A 285 12.13 12.21 -1.83
CA SER A 285 11.82 12.62 -0.45
C SER A 285 10.43 12.15 -0.04
N ALA A 286 10.22 11.94 1.27
CA ALA A 286 8.89 11.66 1.79
C ALA A 286 7.91 12.79 1.39
N PRO A 287 6.76 12.46 0.80
CA PRO A 287 5.79 13.47 0.40
C PRO A 287 5.13 14.10 1.64
N THR A 288 4.64 15.34 1.47
CA THR A 288 3.82 15.98 2.51
C THR A 288 2.40 15.40 2.46
N VAL A 289 1.92 14.90 3.58
CA VAL A 289 0.56 14.38 3.71
C VAL A 289 -0.46 15.51 3.51
N ASN A 290 -1.44 15.29 2.66
CA ASN A 290 -2.50 16.25 2.38
C ASN A 290 -3.73 15.98 3.24
N ARG A 291 -3.93 16.81 4.26
CA ARG A 291 -5.08 16.75 5.17
C ARG A 291 -6.17 17.72 4.71
N TYR A 292 -7.20 17.24 4.04
CA TYR A 292 -8.33 18.05 3.53
C TYR A 292 -9.64 17.65 4.19
#